data_d794d0709c6031dfd30bd4321fee7bff
#
_entry.id   d794d0709c6031dfd30bd4321fee7bff
#
_cell.length_a   1.000
_cell.length_b   1.000
_cell.length_c   1.000
_cell.angle_alpha   90.00
_cell.angle_beta   90.00
_cell.angle_gamma   90.00
#
_symmetry.space_group_name_H-M   'P 1'
#
loop_
_entity.id
_entity.type
_entity.pdbx_description
1 polymer ?
#
loop_
_entity_poly.entity_id
_entity_poly.type
_entity_poly.pdbx_seq_one_letter_code
_entity_poly.pdbx_strand_id
1 'polypeptide(L)'
;PEAHAAALRGGLIGSPDTIRKKLRKFQASNIDQVVLLNQAGKNTHEHICESLELFGKEVMPEFHDAHPKLLKWKEQVLNREIELEEIDTNAFKERYGGNMKKIDVPAQKVQAAE
;
A
#
# COMPACT_ATOMS: atom_id res chain seq x y z
N PRO A 1 -8.41 -16.21 -2.62
CA PRO A 1 -9.00 -14.86 -2.59
C PRO A 1 -9.55 -14.48 -1.21
N GLU A 2 -10.29 -15.36 -0.52
CA GLU A 2 -10.90 -15.06 0.78
C GLU A 2 -9.89 -14.90 1.92
N ALA A 3 -8.83 -15.71 1.95
CA ALA A 3 -7.77 -15.61 2.95
C ALA A 3 -7.00 -14.26 2.86
N HIS A 4 -6.83 -13.70 1.67
CA HIS A 4 -6.23 -12.38 1.47
C HIS A 4 -7.14 -11.27 1.99
N ALA A 5 -8.43 -11.33 1.67
CA ALA A 5 -9.41 -10.34 2.14
C ALA A 5 -9.57 -10.37 3.66
N ALA A 6 -9.55 -11.54 4.29
CA ALA A 6 -9.60 -11.69 5.74
C ALA A 6 -8.35 -11.12 6.44
N ALA A 7 -7.17 -11.28 5.83
CA ALA A 7 -5.93 -10.73 6.38
C ALA A 7 -5.88 -9.18 6.33
N LEU A 8 -6.54 -8.58 5.36
CA LEU A 8 -6.66 -7.12 5.23
C LEU A 8 -7.72 -6.53 6.18
N ARG A 9 -8.73 -7.29 6.57
CA ARG A 9 -9.80 -6.83 7.49
C ARG A 9 -9.35 -6.68 8.95
N GLY A 10 -8.31 -7.37 9.37
CA GLY A 10 -7.73 -7.18 10.70
C GLY A 10 -6.71 -6.06 10.66
N GLY A 11 -6.95 -4.93 11.32
CA GLY A 11 -6.00 -3.82 11.41
C GLY A 11 -4.58 -4.27 11.76
N LEU A 12 -3.61 -3.37 11.63
CA LEU A 12 -2.21 -3.61 11.99
C LEU A 12 -2.04 -3.57 13.51
N ILE A 13 -2.64 -4.55 14.18
CA ILE A 13 -2.61 -4.72 15.64
C ILE A 13 -1.92 -6.05 15.95
N GLY A 14 -0.99 -6.03 16.92
CA GLY A 14 -0.27 -7.22 17.38
C GLY A 14 1.18 -6.93 17.72
N SER A 15 1.94 -8.00 17.96
CA SER A 15 3.40 -7.91 18.17
C SER A 15 4.12 -7.45 16.90
N PRO A 16 5.38 -6.98 17.02
CA PRO A 16 6.20 -6.63 15.84
C PRO A 16 6.23 -7.72 14.78
N ASP A 17 6.34 -8.99 15.16
CA ASP A 17 6.31 -10.13 14.23
C ASP A 17 4.98 -10.26 13.49
N THR A 18 3.88 -10.07 14.21
CA THR A 18 2.55 -10.12 13.61
C THR A 18 2.36 -8.99 12.59
N ILE A 19 2.83 -7.80 12.93
CA ILE A 19 2.76 -6.62 12.05
C ILE A 19 3.65 -6.84 10.82
N ARG A 20 4.90 -7.30 10.98
CA ARG A 20 5.79 -7.64 9.86
C ARG A 20 5.13 -8.62 8.89
N LYS A 21 4.54 -9.71 9.41
CA LYS A 21 3.84 -10.70 8.59
C LYS A 21 2.68 -10.09 7.79
N LYS A 22 1.93 -9.17 8.39
CA LYS A 22 0.83 -8.47 7.71
C LYS A 22 1.35 -7.50 6.65
N LEU A 23 2.38 -6.70 6.97
CA LEU A 23 2.98 -5.73 6.06
C LEU A 23 3.65 -6.40 4.85
N ARG A 24 4.27 -7.58 5.02
CA ARG A 24 4.81 -8.35 3.89
C ARG A 24 3.73 -8.72 2.87
N LYS A 25 2.48 -8.94 3.30
CA LYS A 25 1.37 -9.18 2.37
C LYS A 25 0.99 -7.92 1.59
N PHE A 26 1.01 -6.76 2.23
CA PHE A 26 0.83 -5.48 1.54
C PHE A 26 1.96 -5.23 0.54
N GLN A 27 3.20 -5.48 0.94
CA GLN A 27 4.37 -5.35 0.07
C GLN A 27 4.28 -6.30 -1.13
N ALA A 28 3.85 -7.56 -0.93
CA ALA A 28 3.64 -8.52 -2.01
C ALA A 28 2.51 -8.13 -2.98
N SER A 29 1.62 -7.24 -2.55
CA SER A 29 0.56 -6.66 -3.39
C SER A 29 0.98 -5.33 -4.02
N ASN A 30 2.27 -4.98 -3.98
CA ASN A 30 2.84 -3.75 -4.53
C ASN A 30 2.18 -2.46 -4.01
N ILE A 31 1.78 -2.45 -2.74
CA ILE A 31 1.26 -1.25 -2.09
C ILE A 31 2.42 -0.32 -1.77
N ASP A 32 2.35 0.92 -2.25
CA ASP A 32 3.42 1.91 -2.10
C ASP A 32 3.47 2.55 -0.73
N GLN A 33 2.31 2.76 -0.12
CA GLN A 33 2.22 3.52 1.12
C GLN A 33 1.11 2.97 2.02
N VAL A 34 1.41 2.90 3.31
CA VAL A 34 0.46 2.55 4.36
C VAL A 34 0.36 3.71 5.33
N VAL A 35 -0.86 4.17 5.60
CA VAL A 35 -1.14 5.18 6.62
C VAL A 35 -1.61 4.49 7.89
N LEU A 36 -0.90 4.75 9.00
CA LEU A 36 -1.22 4.18 10.30
C LEU A 36 -2.09 5.16 11.10
N LEU A 37 -3.29 4.73 11.47
CA LEU A 37 -4.19 5.48 12.34
C LEU A 37 -4.08 4.95 13.77
N ASN A 38 -3.49 5.74 14.67
CA ASN A 38 -3.27 5.37 16.06
C ASN A 38 -4.35 5.92 17.03
N GLN A 39 -5.35 6.61 16.53
CA GLN A 39 -6.39 7.28 17.32
C GLN A 39 -7.61 6.37 17.61
N ALA A 40 -7.42 5.06 17.67
CA ALA A 40 -8.49 4.13 17.96
C ALA A 40 -8.66 3.97 19.48
N GLY A 41 -9.83 4.28 20.00
CA GLY A 41 -10.18 4.07 21.41
C GLY A 41 -9.63 5.16 22.34
N LYS A 42 -9.36 4.77 23.60
CA LYS A 42 -8.86 5.65 24.68
C LYS A 42 -7.36 5.50 24.89
N ASN A 43 -6.57 5.42 23.81
CA ASN A 43 -5.13 5.33 23.93
C ASN A 43 -4.55 6.66 24.42
N THR A 44 -3.64 6.60 25.39
CA THR A 44 -2.91 7.77 25.87
C THR A 44 -1.80 8.13 24.87
N HIS A 45 -1.36 9.38 24.91
CA HIS A 45 -0.27 9.86 24.06
C HIS A 45 1.01 9.04 24.26
N GLU A 46 1.34 8.72 25.51
CA GLU A 46 2.52 7.94 25.89
C GLU A 46 2.50 6.56 25.23
N HIS A 47 1.38 5.84 25.30
CA HIS A 47 1.24 4.52 24.69
C HIS A 47 1.34 4.57 23.16
N ILE A 48 0.85 5.65 22.54
CA ILE A 48 0.98 5.85 21.10
C ILE A 48 2.46 6.05 20.73
N CYS A 49 3.19 6.88 21.48
CA CYS A 49 4.62 7.13 21.28
C CYS A 49 5.44 5.84 21.43
N GLU A 50 5.22 5.07 22.50
CA GLU A 50 5.88 3.77 22.72
C GLU A 50 5.64 2.80 21.56
N SER A 51 4.39 2.74 21.08
CA SER A 51 4.02 1.90 19.94
C SER A 51 4.72 2.31 18.66
N LEU A 52 4.83 3.62 18.39
CA LEU A 52 5.52 4.16 17.20
C LEU A 52 7.03 3.93 17.28
N GLU A 53 7.64 4.11 18.47
CA GLU A 53 9.05 3.82 18.67
C GLU A 53 9.37 2.34 18.45
N LEU A 54 8.54 1.45 19.01
CA LEU A 54 8.68 0.01 18.81
C LEU A 54 8.54 -0.37 17.33
N PHE A 55 7.57 0.20 16.64
CA PHE A 55 7.38 0.02 15.21
C PHE A 55 8.60 0.49 14.42
N GLY A 56 9.12 1.67 14.73
CA GLY A 56 10.31 2.24 14.09
C GLY A 56 11.57 1.39 14.29
N LYS A 57 11.74 0.81 15.47
CA LYS A 57 12.91 -0.02 15.80
C LYS A 57 12.81 -1.44 15.24
N GLU A 58 11.66 -2.07 15.38
CA GLU A 58 11.52 -3.51 15.17
C GLU A 58 10.87 -3.87 13.81
N VAL A 59 10.15 -2.96 13.19
CA VAL A 59 9.38 -3.26 11.98
C VAL A 59 9.93 -2.52 10.76
N MET A 60 10.13 -1.21 10.85
CA MET A 60 10.52 -0.38 9.71
C MET A 60 11.82 -0.79 9.02
N PRO A 61 12.89 -1.23 9.71
CA PRO A 61 14.17 -1.52 9.07
C PRO A 61 14.06 -2.53 7.93
N GLU A 62 13.28 -3.60 8.11
CA GLU A 62 13.06 -4.62 7.09
C GLU A 62 12.53 -4.02 5.76
N PHE A 63 11.59 -3.09 5.88
CA PHE A 63 10.94 -2.49 4.71
C PHE A 63 11.80 -1.39 4.09
N HIS A 64 12.58 -0.67 4.89
CA HIS A 64 13.59 0.28 4.40
C HIS A 64 14.67 -0.42 3.57
N ASP A 65 15.18 -1.56 4.06
CA ASP A 65 16.20 -2.34 3.35
C ASP A 65 15.66 -2.89 2.00
N ALA A 66 14.38 -3.22 1.95
CA ALA A 66 13.74 -3.70 0.73
C ALA A 66 13.38 -2.57 -0.27
N HIS A 67 13.32 -1.32 0.18
CA HIS A 67 12.83 -0.18 -0.61
C HIS A 67 13.61 0.08 -1.90
N PRO A 68 14.97 0.04 -1.95
CA PRO A 68 15.71 0.26 -3.19
C PRO A 68 15.36 -0.74 -4.29
N LYS A 69 15.08 -1.99 -3.93
CA LYS A 69 14.64 -3.02 -4.88
C LYS A 69 13.26 -2.70 -5.46
N LEU A 70 12.35 -2.22 -4.62
CA LEU A 70 11.02 -1.80 -5.05
C LEU A 70 11.08 -0.60 -5.99
N LEU A 71 11.92 0.39 -5.68
CA LEU A 71 12.11 1.57 -6.55
C LEU A 71 12.62 1.17 -7.93
N LYS A 72 13.62 0.29 -7.99
CA LYS A 72 14.17 -0.21 -9.26
C LYS A 72 13.11 -0.92 -10.10
N TRP A 73 12.32 -1.79 -9.47
CA TRP A 73 11.21 -2.47 -10.14
C TRP A 73 10.18 -1.47 -10.67
N LYS A 74 9.83 -0.47 -9.87
CA LYS A 74 8.89 0.58 -10.22
C LYS A 74 9.37 1.39 -11.44
N GLU A 75 10.65 1.73 -11.47
CA GLU A 75 11.29 2.41 -12.60
C GLU A 75 11.19 1.59 -13.88
N GLN A 76 11.47 0.29 -13.81
CA GLN A 76 11.33 -0.62 -14.95
C GLN A 76 9.89 -0.70 -15.47
N VAL A 77 8.90 -0.71 -14.58
CA VAL A 77 7.48 -0.67 -14.96
C VAL A 77 7.12 0.66 -15.63
N LEU A 78 7.56 1.78 -15.06
CA LEU A 78 7.30 3.11 -15.64
C LEU A 78 7.95 3.31 -17.01
N ASN A 79 9.14 2.75 -17.19
CA ASN A 79 9.87 2.74 -18.47
C ASN A 79 9.31 1.72 -19.48
N ARG A 80 8.27 0.96 -19.11
CA ARG A 80 7.67 -0.11 -19.94
C ARG A 80 8.65 -1.24 -20.28
N GLU A 81 9.65 -1.47 -19.44
CA GLU A 81 10.56 -2.61 -19.55
C GLU A 81 9.89 -3.90 -19.03
N ILE A 82 8.93 -3.74 -18.12
CA ILE A 82 8.10 -4.80 -17.56
C ILE A 82 6.65 -4.49 -17.89
N GLU A 83 5.98 -5.39 -18.61
CA GLU A 83 4.55 -5.32 -18.80
C GLU A 83 3.82 -5.92 -17.59
N LEU A 84 2.85 -5.19 -17.06
CA LEU A 84 1.96 -5.69 -16.02
C LEU A 84 0.80 -6.44 -16.65
N GLU A 85 0.37 -7.54 -16.02
CA GLU A 85 -0.85 -8.23 -16.42
C GLU A 85 -2.04 -7.26 -16.37
N GLU A 86 -2.85 -7.26 -17.42
CA GLU A 86 -4.11 -6.53 -17.40
C GLU A 86 -5.07 -7.15 -16.38
N ILE A 87 -5.54 -6.33 -15.46
CA ILE A 87 -6.54 -6.77 -14.49
C ILE A 87 -7.90 -6.86 -15.18
N ASP A 88 -8.58 -8.00 -15.07
CA ASP A 88 -9.96 -8.13 -15.50
C ASP A 88 -10.86 -7.16 -14.74
N THR A 89 -11.27 -6.10 -15.41
CA THR A 89 -12.14 -5.06 -14.86
C THR A 89 -13.63 -5.32 -15.12
N ASN A 90 -14.01 -6.45 -15.71
CA ASN A 90 -15.40 -6.73 -16.07
C ASN A 90 -16.30 -6.78 -14.84
N ALA A 91 -15.89 -7.45 -13.77
CA ALA A 91 -16.63 -7.46 -12.53
C ALA A 91 -16.84 -6.07 -11.91
N PHE A 92 -15.89 -5.16 -12.13
CA PHE A 92 -16.01 -3.76 -11.69
C PHE A 92 -16.97 -2.99 -12.61
N LYS A 93 -16.90 -3.20 -13.93
CA LYS A 93 -17.82 -2.60 -14.90
C LYS A 93 -19.25 -3.05 -14.68
N GLU A 94 -19.49 -4.33 -14.38
CA GLU A 94 -20.81 -4.86 -14.07
C GLU A 94 -21.39 -4.23 -12.80
N ARG A 95 -20.58 -4.02 -11.75
CA ARG A 95 -21.03 -3.46 -10.47
C ARG A 95 -21.28 -1.95 -10.55
N TYR A 96 -20.50 -1.21 -11.32
CA TYR A 96 -20.50 0.26 -11.34
C TYR A 96 -20.76 0.86 -12.73
N GLY A 97 -20.81 0.03 -13.80
CA GLY A 97 -20.71 0.44 -15.19
C GLY A 97 -21.91 1.18 -15.77
N GLY A 98 -23.02 1.32 -15.02
CA GLY A 98 -24.16 2.07 -15.51
C GLY A 98 -24.10 3.59 -15.29
N ASN A 99 -23.28 4.08 -14.36
CA ASN A 99 -23.36 5.47 -13.86
C ASN A 99 -22.02 6.20 -13.69
N MET A 100 -20.91 5.65 -14.16
CA MET A 100 -19.65 6.41 -14.12
C MET A 100 -19.64 7.49 -15.18
N LYS A 101 -19.85 8.75 -14.76
CA LYS A 101 -19.51 9.90 -15.61
C LYS A 101 -18.04 9.78 -15.97
N LYS A 102 -17.75 9.75 -17.30
CA LYS A 102 -16.35 9.88 -17.74
C LYS A 102 -15.80 11.18 -17.19
N ILE A 103 -14.85 11.09 -16.29
CA ILE A 103 -14.08 12.25 -15.86
C ILE A 103 -13.00 12.43 -16.93
N ASP A 104 -13.20 13.41 -17.81
CA ASP A 104 -12.16 13.85 -18.73
C ASP A 104 -11.06 14.49 -17.89
N VAL A 105 -10.03 13.73 -17.57
CA VAL A 105 -8.82 14.28 -16.97
C VAL A 105 -8.05 14.96 -18.09
N PRO A 106 -7.89 16.30 -18.08
CA PRO A 106 -7.08 16.96 -19.08
C PRO A 106 -5.67 16.41 -19.02
N ALA A 107 -5.12 15.98 -20.16
CA ALA A 107 -3.76 15.51 -20.25
C ALA A 107 -2.81 16.60 -19.73
N GLN A 108 -2.22 16.38 -18.57
CA GLN A 108 -1.17 17.24 -18.06
C GLN A 108 0.02 17.10 -19.01
N LYS A 109 0.31 18.19 -19.76
CA LYS A 109 1.56 18.30 -20.49
C LYS A 109 2.67 18.33 -19.45
N VAL A 110 3.41 17.23 -19.35
CA VAL A 110 4.69 17.21 -18.63
C VAL A 110 5.60 18.16 -19.39
N GLN A 111 5.80 19.38 -18.87
CA GLN A 111 6.87 20.25 -19.34
C GLN A 111 8.17 19.59 -18.91
N ALA A 112 8.93 19.12 -19.89
CA ALA A 112 10.32 18.73 -19.67
C ALA A 112 11.04 20.01 -19.17
N ALA A 113 11.56 19.94 -17.95
CA ALA A 113 12.47 20.94 -17.43
C ALA A 113 13.79 20.81 -18.20
N GLU A 114 14.16 21.87 -18.94
CA GLU A 114 15.48 22.07 -19.50
C GLU A 114 16.52 22.34 -18.40
#